data_21c948439709e4c50b4e0db95ca64291
#
_entry.id   21c948439709e4c50b4e0db95ca64291
#
_cell.length_a   1.000
_cell.length_b   1.000
_cell.length_c   1.000
_cell.angle_alpha   90.00
_cell.angle_beta   90.00
_cell.angle_gamma   90.00
#
_symmetry.space_group_name_H-M   'P 1'
#
loop_
_entity.id
_entity.type
_entity.pdbx_description
1 polymer ?
#
loop_
_entity_poly.entity_id
_entity_poly.type
_entity_poly.pdbx_seq_one_letter_code
_entity_poly.pdbx_strand_id
1 'polypeptide(L)'
;EFLDKSKSLNPQQFGFRKFHSTDLALLHFYDHVSSALAAREHVVGVFMDLSKAFDTLDHSILLSKLEHYGVRGVALQRFSSYLTMRRQYTHYNSVNSELLYLKCGVPQGSILGPLLFLVYINDICDVSTALNYILFADDTSVFMSHRDIRILERSVNRELPKLSVWFRSNMLSLNVLKTNYIHFKGKKGNDNHCLKIVLDGIPIEKKTCTKFLGVCINEKLDWSDHINQIVTPISRNIGILYKVKYLVPDRILFVLYNTLILPYISYCNILWATSKSLTDNILLLQKKAIRICTQSGFRDHTNPLFVKLKCLKVDDINFLQTALFMFRFNANLLPISFSSMFQPNNTVHSYSTKQA
;
A
#
# COMPACT_ATOMS: atom_id res chain seq x y z
N GLU A 1 -7.25 17.49 -11.82
CA GLU A 1 -7.54 18.86 -11.39
C GLU A 1 -9.04 19.08 -11.15
N PHE A 2 -9.95 18.73 -12.11
CA PHE A 2 -11.42 18.85 -11.92
C PHE A 2 -11.92 17.99 -10.74
N LEU A 3 -11.61 16.69 -10.74
CA LEU A 3 -12.03 15.76 -9.69
C LEU A 3 -11.44 16.09 -8.31
N ASP A 4 -10.25 16.67 -8.26
CA ASP A 4 -9.62 17.12 -7.00
C ASP A 4 -10.30 18.40 -6.48
N LYS A 5 -10.58 19.37 -7.37
CA LYS A 5 -11.28 20.62 -7.00
C LYS A 5 -12.71 20.35 -6.53
N SER A 6 -13.43 19.45 -7.20
CA SER A 6 -14.78 19.05 -6.83
C SER A 6 -14.84 18.12 -5.61
N LYS A 7 -13.67 17.68 -5.10
CA LYS A 7 -13.56 16.67 -4.01
C LYS A 7 -14.36 15.39 -4.30
N SER A 8 -14.48 15.02 -5.58
CA SER A 8 -15.30 13.88 -6.00
C SER A 8 -14.66 12.52 -5.72
N LEU A 9 -13.33 12.46 -5.54
CA LEU A 9 -12.64 11.21 -5.23
C LEU A 9 -12.69 10.91 -3.74
N ASN A 10 -13.03 9.66 -3.41
CA ASN A 10 -13.16 9.19 -2.05
C ASN A 10 -11.82 9.36 -1.27
N PRO A 11 -11.82 9.89 -0.04
CA PRO A 11 -10.62 10.06 0.78
C PRO A 11 -9.86 8.76 1.09
N GLN A 12 -10.53 7.62 1.04
CA GLN A 12 -9.96 6.29 1.31
C GLN A 12 -9.15 5.73 0.12
N GLN A 13 -9.15 6.41 -1.04
CA GLN A 13 -8.35 6.05 -2.19
C GLN A 13 -6.97 6.70 -2.12
N PHE A 14 -5.93 5.88 -1.98
CA PHE A 14 -4.53 6.31 -1.90
C PHE A 14 -3.75 6.13 -3.21
N GLY A 15 -4.25 5.32 -4.14
CA GLY A 15 -3.58 5.07 -5.43
C GLY A 15 -3.71 6.24 -6.40
N PHE A 16 -2.65 6.52 -7.15
CA PHE A 16 -2.63 7.50 -8.26
C PHE A 16 -3.12 8.92 -7.93
N ARG A 17 -3.01 9.33 -6.68
CA ARG A 17 -3.42 10.67 -6.23
C ARG A 17 -2.23 11.49 -5.76
N LYS A 18 -2.30 12.79 -6.01
CA LYS A 18 -1.31 13.75 -5.51
C LYS A 18 -1.30 13.76 -3.98
N PHE A 19 -0.12 13.81 -3.38
CA PHE A 19 0.10 13.77 -1.92
C PHE A 19 -0.34 12.48 -1.24
N HIS A 20 -0.62 11.42 -1.98
CA HIS A 20 -0.89 10.09 -1.45
C HIS A 20 0.27 9.15 -1.83
N SER A 21 0.48 8.11 -1.02
CA SER A 21 1.53 7.10 -1.24
C SER A 21 1.17 5.77 -0.58
N THR A 22 1.93 4.73 -0.90
CA THR A 22 1.83 3.42 -0.22
C THR A 22 2.13 3.54 1.26
N ASP A 23 3.13 4.36 1.64
CA ASP A 23 3.45 4.62 3.05
C ASP A 23 2.26 5.17 3.82
N LEU A 24 1.55 6.16 3.22
CA LEU A 24 0.38 6.77 3.85
C LEU A 24 -0.81 5.80 3.96
N ALA A 25 -1.05 4.99 2.92
CA ALA A 25 -2.09 3.96 2.99
C ALA A 25 -1.83 2.97 4.14
N LEU A 26 -0.59 2.50 4.25
CA LEU A 26 -0.15 1.58 5.30
C LEU A 26 -0.15 2.22 6.69
N LEU A 27 0.27 3.50 6.81
CA LEU A 27 0.19 4.25 8.07
C LEU A 27 -1.26 4.42 8.53
N HIS A 28 -2.17 4.74 7.60
CA HIS A 28 -3.59 4.85 7.91
C HIS A 28 -4.16 3.52 8.40
N PHE A 29 -3.82 2.41 7.74
CA PHE A 29 -4.19 1.07 8.19
C PHE A 29 -3.63 0.77 9.59
N TYR A 30 -2.33 0.99 9.78
CA TYR A 30 -1.65 0.71 11.05
C TYR A 30 -2.24 1.52 12.21
N ASP A 31 -2.51 2.79 12.00
CA ASP A 31 -3.11 3.68 13.01
C ASP A 31 -4.49 3.17 13.45
N HIS A 32 -5.37 2.84 12.50
CA HIS A 32 -6.68 2.29 12.81
C HIS A 32 -6.63 0.96 13.56
N VAL A 33 -5.79 0.02 13.09
CA VAL A 33 -5.69 -1.30 13.74
C VAL A 33 -5.07 -1.17 15.13
N SER A 34 -3.98 -0.39 15.27
CA SER A 34 -3.32 -0.20 16.57
C SER A 34 -4.21 0.53 17.58
N SER A 35 -4.99 1.52 17.14
CA SER A 35 -5.97 2.23 17.98
C SER A 35 -7.09 1.30 18.47
N ALA A 36 -7.65 0.47 17.59
CA ALA A 36 -8.65 -0.51 17.97
C ALA A 36 -8.09 -1.57 18.96
N LEU A 37 -6.86 -2.04 18.72
CA LEU A 37 -6.19 -2.96 19.65
C LEU A 37 -5.92 -2.32 21.02
N ALA A 38 -5.57 -1.03 21.05
CA ALA A 38 -5.42 -0.26 22.30
C ALA A 38 -6.75 -0.10 23.03
N ALA A 39 -7.86 0.01 22.31
CA ALA A 39 -9.22 -0.01 22.86
C ALA A 39 -9.72 -1.41 23.27
N ARG A 40 -8.86 -2.43 23.18
CA ARG A 40 -9.14 -3.85 23.45
C ARG A 40 -10.21 -4.44 22.52
N GLU A 41 -10.21 -4.01 21.28
CA GLU A 41 -11.07 -4.57 20.23
C GLU A 41 -10.32 -5.64 19.43
N HIS A 42 -11.06 -6.61 18.90
CA HIS A 42 -10.59 -7.49 17.84
C HIS A 42 -10.76 -6.78 16.50
N VAL A 43 -9.81 -6.96 15.59
CA VAL A 43 -9.90 -6.40 14.24
C VAL A 43 -9.81 -7.52 13.21
N VAL A 44 -10.70 -7.51 12.23
CA VAL A 44 -10.61 -8.34 11.03
C VAL A 44 -10.25 -7.43 9.86
N GLY A 45 -9.12 -7.70 9.21
CA GLY A 45 -8.75 -7.09 7.95
C GLY A 45 -8.90 -8.10 6.81
N VAL A 46 -9.69 -7.76 5.79
CA VAL A 46 -9.88 -8.57 4.58
C VAL A 46 -9.17 -7.91 3.42
N PHE A 47 -8.28 -8.66 2.77
CA PHE A 47 -7.47 -8.22 1.63
C PHE A 47 -8.00 -8.88 0.38
N MET A 48 -8.58 -8.08 -0.52
CA MET A 48 -9.28 -8.53 -1.72
C MET A 48 -8.38 -8.41 -2.95
N ASP A 49 -8.41 -9.42 -3.80
CA ASP A 49 -7.68 -9.45 -5.07
C ASP A 49 -8.67 -9.39 -6.23
N LEU A 50 -8.50 -8.41 -7.12
CA LEU A 50 -9.32 -8.27 -8.32
C LEU A 50 -8.63 -8.90 -9.52
N SER A 51 -9.37 -9.66 -10.31
CA SER A 51 -8.83 -10.28 -11.51
C SER A 51 -8.86 -9.30 -12.68
N LYS A 52 -7.67 -8.92 -13.20
CA LYS A 52 -7.53 -8.07 -14.40
C LYS A 52 -8.35 -6.77 -14.34
N ALA A 53 -8.35 -6.10 -13.19
CA ALA A 53 -9.22 -4.97 -12.90
C ALA A 53 -9.22 -3.88 -14.00
N PHE A 54 -8.06 -3.50 -14.53
CA PHE A 54 -7.94 -2.50 -15.59
C PHE A 54 -8.45 -2.98 -16.96
N ASP A 55 -8.43 -4.28 -17.22
CA ASP A 55 -8.79 -4.86 -18.52
C ASP A 55 -10.30 -5.18 -18.61
N THR A 56 -11.01 -5.19 -17.48
CA THR A 56 -12.42 -5.59 -17.40
C THR A 56 -13.40 -4.45 -17.19
N LEU A 57 -12.92 -3.20 -17.11
CA LEU A 57 -13.78 -2.02 -16.93
C LEU A 57 -14.83 -1.93 -18.07
N ASP A 58 -16.10 -1.94 -17.71
CA ASP A 58 -17.19 -1.71 -18.66
C ASP A 58 -17.25 -0.24 -19.05
N HIS A 59 -17.23 0.04 -20.37
CA HIS A 59 -17.20 1.42 -20.87
C HIS A 59 -18.50 2.18 -20.61
N SER A 60 -19.66 1.51 -20.63
CA SER A 60 -20.97 2.14 -20.39
C SER A 60 -21.11 2.55 -18.94
N ILE A 61 -20.72 1.68 -17.99
CA ILE A 61 -20.70 1.99 -16.56
C ILE A 61 -19.73 3.13 -16.27
N LEU A 62 -18.52 3.10 -16.88
CA LEU A 62 -17.52 4.15 -16.69
C LEU A 62 -18.02 5.52 -17.18
N LEU A 63 -18.65 5.57 -18.36
CA LEU A 63 -19.19 6.81 -18.91
C LEU A 63 -20.33 7.36 -18.05
N SER A 64 -21.23 6.47 -17.57
CA SER A 64 -22.29 6.86 -16.63
C SER A 64 -21.74 7.43 -15.33
N LYS A 65 -20.69 6.81 -14.76
CA LYS A 65 -20.02 7.33 -13.55
C LYS A 65 -19.32 8.66 -13.81
N LEU A 66 -18.66 8.84 -14.95
CA LEU A 66 -18.06 10.12 -15.33
C LEU A 66 -19.12 11.24 -15.42
N GLU A 67 -20.27 10.94 -16.02
CA GLU A 67 -21.39 11.88 -16.11
C GLU A 67 -21.94 12.22 -14.73
N HIS A 68 -22.10 11.23 -13.85
CA HIS A 68 -22.53 11.42 -12.45
C HIS A 68 -21.58 12.34 -11.69
N TYR A 69 -20.25 12.20 -11.88
CA TYR A 69 -19.24 13.07 -11.28
C TYR A 69 -19.10 14.44 -11.98
N GLY A 70 -19.98 14.75 -12.93
CA GLY A 70 -20.08 16.08 -13.55
C GLY A 70 -19.27 16.26 -14.82
N VAL A 71 -18.70 15.21 -15.40
CA VAL A 71 -18.05 15.24 -16.72
C VAL A 71 -19.13 15.15 -17.80
N ARG A 72 -19.45 16.24 -18.48
CA ARG A 72 -20.57 16.34 -19.42
C ARG A 72 -20.19 16.92 -20.78
N GLY A 73 -21.12 16.84 -21.73
CA GLY A 73 -21.01 17.45 -23.05
C GLY A 73 -19.78 16.96 -23.83
N VAL A 74 -19.04 17.89 -24.42
CA VAL A 74 -17.86 17.61 -25.27
C VAL A 74 -16.79 16.79 -24.51
N ALA A 75 -16.62 17.02 -23.20
CA ALA A 75 -15.66 16.28 -22.41
C ALA A 75 -16.06 14.79 -22.31
N LEU A 76 -17.33 14.48 -22.05
CA LEU A 76 -17.83 13.11 -22.00
C LEU A 76 -17.73 12.43 -23.37
N GLN A 77 -18.04 13.14 -24.45
CA GLN A 77 -17.90 12.63 -25.82
C GLN A 77 -16.45 12.27 -26.15
N ARG A 78 -15.47 13.04 -25.68
CA ARG A 78 -14.04 12.72 -25.84
C ARG A 78 -13.67 11.45 -25.10
N PHE A 79 -14.15 11.23 -23.87
CA PHE A 79 -13.93 9.97 -23.16
C PHE A 79 -14.60 8.81 -23.85
N SER A 80 -15.82 8.98 -24.35
CA SER A 80 -16.50 7.96 -25.16
C SER A 80 -15.67 7.59 -26.39
N SER A 81 -15.22 8.57 -27.17
CA SER A 81 -14.37 8.34 -28.34
C SER A 81 -13.03 7.68 -27.98
N TYR A 82 -12.44 8.04 -26.83
CA TYR A 82 -11.18 7.44 -26.36
C TYR A 82 -11.34 5.96 -25.99
N LEU A 83 -12.48 5.55 -25.45
CA LEU A 83 -12.75 4.19 -24.99
C LEU A 83 -13.29 3.29 -26.09
N THR A 84 -14.18 3.81 -26.95
CA THR A 84 -14.88 3.03 -27.97
C THR A 84 -14.07 2.90 -29.28
N MET A 85 -14.45 1.96 -30.13
CA MET A 85 -13.85 1.73 -31.46
C MET A 85 -12.34 1.41 -31.44
N ARG A 86 -11.80 1.06 -30.31
CA ARG A 86 -10.39 0.66 -30.21
C ARG A 86 -10.17 -0.74 -30.72
N ARG A 87 -9.04 -0.92 -31.40
CA ARG A 87 -8.62 -2.21 -31.96
C ARG A 87 -7.22 -2.53 -31.47
N GLN A 88 -6.92 -3.81 -31.33
CA GLN A 88 -5.58 -4.29 -31.02
C GLN A 88 -5.24 -5.54 -31.84
N TYR A 89 -3.96 -5.73 -32.07
CA TYR A 89 -3.38 -6.97 -32.56
C TYR A 89 -2.04 -7.20 -31.84
N THR A 90 -1.59 -8.44 -31.84
CA THR A 90 -0.29 -8.83 -31.31
C THR A 90 0.69 -9.00 -32.47
N HIS A 91 1.86 -8.34 -32.38
CA HIS A 91 2.97 -8.51 -33.30
C HIS A 91 4.04 -9.41 -32.68
N TYR A 92 4.37 -10.52 -33.34
CA TYR A 92 5.42 -11.44 -32.92
C TYR A 92 6.13 -12.04 -34.13
N ASN A 93 7.48 -12.01 -34.15
CA ASN A 93 8.32 -12.53 -35.23
C ASN A 93 7.83 -12.12 -36.65
N SER A 94 7.59 -10.82 -36.85
CA SER A 94 7.11 -10.25 -38.13
C SER A 94 5.73 -10.75 -38.60
N VAL A 95 4.96 -11.40 -37.73
CA VAL A 95 3.59 -11.84 -37.99
C VAL A 95 2.64 -11.07 -37.08
N ASN A 96 1.54 -10.58 -37.65
CA ASN A 96 0.47 -9.92 -36.92
C ASN A 96 -0.69 -10.91 -36.68
N SER A 97 -1.28 -10.88 -35.49
CA SER A 97 -2.56 -11.53 -35.24
C SER A 97 -3.69 -10.81 -35.96
N GLU A 98 -4.88 -11.39 -35.95
CA GLU A 98 -6.12 -10.71 -36.37
C GLU A 98 -6.37 -9.44 -35.53
N LEU A 99 -6.99 -8.45 -36.16
CA LEU A 99 -7.37 -7.20 -35.52
C LEU A 99 -8.68 -7.37 -34.77
N LEU A 100 -8.64 -7.26 -33.43
CA LEU A 100 -9.81 -7.44 -32.56
C LEU A 100 -10.24 -6.10 -31.95
N TYR A 101 -11.57 -5.90 -31.83
CA TYR A 101 -12.15 -4.75 -31.15
C TYR A 101 -12.11 -4.95 -29.63
N LEU A 102 -11.68 -3.93 -28.91
CA LEU A 102 -11.74 -3.87 -27.44
C LEU A 102 -13.15 -3.44 -27.01
N LYS A 103 -13.83 -4.29 -26.24
CA LYS A 103 -15.18 -4.05 -25.72
C LYS A 103 -15.20 -3.51 -24.30
N CYS A 104 -14.10 -3.67 -23.55
CA CYS A 104 -13.93 -3.26 -22.16
C CYS A 104 -12.47 -2.91 -21.89
N GLY A 105 -12.20 -2.42 -20.69
CA GLY A 105 -10.88 -2.07 -20.20
C GLY A 105 -10.39 -0.71 -20.65
N VAL A 106 -9.34 -0.26 -19.97
CA VAL A 106 -8.62 0.97 -20.29
C VAL A 106 -7.20 0.64 -20.72
N PRO A 107 -6.58 1.44 -21.61
CA PRO A 107 -5.24 1.17 -22.10
C PRO A 107 -4.23 1.16 -20.96
N GLN A 108 -3.56 0.04 -20.75
CA GLN A 108 -2.44 -0.05 -19.81
C GLN A 108 -1.28 0.83 -20.31
N GLY A 109 -0.66 1.57 -19.39
CA GLY A 109 0.42 2.52 -19.70
C GLY A 109 -0.06 3.89 -20.22
N SER A 110 -1.37 4.13 -20.33
CA SER A 110 -1.92 5.46 -20.63
C SER A 110 -1.98 6.35 -19.39
N ILE A 111 -1.89 7.65 -19.57
CA ILE A 111 -2.03 8.64 -18.48
C ILE A 111 -3.46 8.65 -17.92
N LEU A 112 -4.46 8.40 -18.75
CA LEU A 112 -5.88 8.44 -18.34
C LEU A 112 -6.35 7.15 -17.68
N GLY A 113 -5.75 6.00 -18.00
CA GLY A 113 -6.17 4.70 -17.47
C GLY A 113 -6.29 4.66 -15.94
N PRO A 114 -5.26 5.04 -15.19
CA PRO A 114 -5.34 5.11 -13.74
C PRO A 114 -6.47 6.01 -13.23
N LEU A 115 -6.63 7.20 -13.78
CA LEU A 115 -7.67 8.13 -13.35
C LEU A 115 -9.08 7.59 -13.64
N LEU A 116 -9.29 6.97 -14.80
CA LEU A 116 -10.56 6.35 -15.16
C LEU A 116 -10.89 5.18 -14.23
N PHE A 117 -9.88 4.40 -13.84
CA PHE A 117 -10.06 3.35 -12.85
C PHE A 117 -10.46 3.92 -11.48
N LEU A 118 -9.82 5.00 -11.02
CA LEU A 118 -10.21 5.65 -9.76
C LEU A 118 -11.66 6.11 -9.77
N VAL A 119 -12.14 6.69 -10.88
CA VAL A 119 -13.55 7.08 -11.04
C VAL A 119 -14.46 5.85 -10.99
N TYR A 120 -14.03 4.75 -11.61
CA TYR A 120 -14.82 3.52 -11.69
C TYR A 120 -15.05 2.88 -10.32
N ILE A 121 -14.03 2.83 -9.46
CA ILE A 121 -14.10 2.18 -8.14
C ILE A 121 -14.57 3.11 -7.02
N ASN A 122 -14.73 4.39 -7.29
CA ASN A 122 -14.85 5.45 -6.29
C ASN A 122 -16.00 5.27 -5.29
N ASP A 123 -17.14 4.75 -5.75
CA ASP A 123 -18.37 4.56 -4.98
C ASP A 123 -18.42 3.25 -4.17
N ILE A 124 -17.37 2.43 -4.20
CA ILE A 124 -17.31 1.19 -3.39
C ILE A 124 -17.40 1.48 -1.89
N CYS A 125 -16.87 2.62 -1.46
CA CYS A 125 -16.90 3.00 -0.04
C CYS A 125 -18.31 3.34 0.45
N ASP A 126 -19.25 3.61 -0.44
CA ASP A 126 -20.63 3.95 -0.10
C ASP A 126 -21.49 2.69 0.13
N VAL A 127 -20.95 1.50 -0.19
CA VAL A 127 -21.65 0.21 -0.04
C VAL A 127 -21.93 -0.14 1.42
N SER A 128 -21.00 0.22 2.31
CA SER A 128 -21.16 -0.06 3.74
C SER A 128 -20.45 1.00 4.58
N THR A 129 -21.20 1.64 5.47
CA THR A 129 -20.66 2.58 6.46
C THR A 129 -20.05 1.88 7.68
N ALA A 130 -20.27 0.58 7.82
CA ALA A 130 -19.71 -0.22 8.92
C ALA A 130 -18.29 -0.72 8.64
N LEU A 131 -17.88 -0.74 7.38
CA LEU A 131 -16.53 -1.12 6.96
C LEU A 131 -15.63 0.11 6.83
N ASN A 132 -14.41 -0.02 7.29
CA ASN A 132 -13.35 0.92 6.94
C ASN A 132 -12.64 0.43 5.69
N TYR A 133 -12.35 1.33 4.77
CA TYR A 133 -11.76 1.01 3.48
C TYR A 133 -10.36 1.57 3.36
N ILE A 134 -9.48 0.84 2.68
CA ILE A 134 -8.25 1.36 2.11
C ILE A 134 -8.17 0.86 0.68
N LEU A 135 -8.18 1.80 -0.24
CA LEU A 135 -8.07 1.55 -1.67
C LEU A 135 -6.70 2.03 -2.15
N PHE A 136 -6.03 1.21 -2.91
CA PHE A 136 -4.83 1.60 -3.63
C PHE A 136 -4.91 1.07 -5.06
N ALA A 137 -5.48 1.87 -5.95
CA ALA A 137 -5.90 1.43 -7.27
C ALA A 137 -6.88 0.24 -7.17
N ASP A 138 -6.48 -0.91 -7.70
CA ASP A 138 -7.22 -2.17 -7.68
C ASP A 138 -7.08 -2.95 -6.36
N ASP A 139 -6.04 -2.69 -5.59
CA ASP A 139 -5.90 -3.26 -4.25
C ASP A 139 -6.98 -2.70 -3.33
N THR A 140 -7.96 -3.53 -2.99
CA THR A 140 -9.07 -3.20 -2.11
C THR A 140 -8.91 -3.94 -0.80
N SER A 141 -8.82 -3.20 0.31
CA SER A 141 -8.78 -3.77 1.65
C SER A 141 -9.86 -3.15 2.52
N VAL A 142 -10.52 -3.98 3.28
CA VAL A 142 -11.54 -3.54 4.24
C VAL A 142 -11.24 -4.09 5.63
N PHE A 143 -11.59 -3.32 6.64
CA PHE A 143 -11.40 -3.76 8.02
C PHE A 143 -12.54 -3.30 8.90
N MET A 144 -12.77 -4.07 9.95
CA MET A 144 -13.78 -3.81 10.96
C MET A 144 -13.25 -4.22 12.33
N SER A 145 -13.63 -3.49 13.37
CA SER A 145 -13.27 -3.80 14.75
C SER A 145 -14.51 -3.92 15.64
N HIS A 146 -14.41 -4.75 16.68
CA HIS A 146 -15.40 -4.88 17.71
C HIS A 146 -14.83 -5.57 18.95
N ARG A 147 -15.34 -5.25 20.16
CA ARG A 147 -14.91 -5.88 21.41
C ARG A 147 -15.32 -7.35 21.52
N ASP A 148 -16.50 -7.69 21.03
CA ASP A 148 -17.01 -9.06 20.98
C ASP A 148 -16.70 -9.68 19.63
N ILE A 149 -15.93 -10.77 19.65
CA ILE A 149 -15.47 -11.48 18.44
C ILE A 149 -16.63 -12.12 17.66
N ARG A 150 -17.70 -12.55 18.33
CA ARG A 150 -18.87 -13.17 17.67
C ARG A 150 -19.73 -12.13 16.97
N ILE A 151 -19.83 -10.92 17.54
CA ILE A 151 -20.49 -9.78 16.89
C ILE A 151 -19.65 -9.35 15.69
N LEU A 152 -18.34 -9.27 15.84
CA LEU A 152 -17.42 -8.95 14.75
C LEU A 152 -17.59 -9.91 13.57
N GLU A 153 -17.55 -11.24 13.83
CA GLU A 153 -17.73 -12.27 12.81
C GLU A 153 -19.06 -12.12 12.06
N ARG A 154 -20.17 -11.98 12.81
CA ARG A 154 -21.49 -11.77 12.21
C ARG A 154 -21.57 -10.51 11.39
N SER A 155 -20.99 -9.41 11.88
CA SER A 155 -21.00 -8.13 11.18
C SER A 155 -20.17 -8.18 9.90
N VAL A 156 -18.97 -8.74 9.93
CA VAL A 156 -18.14 -8.91 8.73
C VAL A 156 -18.86 -9.77 7.69
N ASN A 157 -19.42 -10.92 8.10
CA ASN A 157 -20.16 -11.82 7.22
C ASN A 157 -21.45 -11.21 6.66
N ARG A 158 -22.03 -10.20 7.32
CA ARG A 158 -23.19 -9.45 6.82
C ARG A 158 -22.77 -8.39 5.79
N GLU A 159 -21.64 -7.74 5.97
CA GLU A 159 -21.22 -6.62 5.12
C GLU A 159 -20.47 -7.07 3.84
N LEU A 160 -19.66 -8.12 3.92
CA LEU A 160 -18.88 -8.61 2.76
C LEU A 160 -19.74 -8.98 1.54
N PRO A 161 -20.91 -9.65 1.66
CA PRO A 161 -21.76 -9.94 0.51
C PRO A 161 -22.23 -8.70 -0.24
N LYS A 162 -22.40 -7.56 0.44
CA LYS A 162 -22.77 -6.28 -0.21
C LYS A 162 -21.66 -5.84 -1.19
N LEU A 163 -20.39 -5.99 -0.79
CA LEU A 163 -19.26 -5.71 -1.66
C LEU A 163 -19.21 -6.64 -2.86
N SER A 164 -19.49 -7.93 -2.66
CA SER A 164 -19.56 -8.89 -3.76
C SER A 164 -20.65 -8.54 -4.77
N VAL A 165 -21.81 -8.11 -4.30
CA VAL A 165 -22.90 -7.62 -5.18
C VAL A 165 -22.43 -6.39 -5.95
N TRP A 166 -21.77 -5.44 -5.27
CA TRP A 166 -21.24 -4.23 -5.91
C TRP A 166 -20.20 -4.56 -6.99
N PHE A 167 -19.23 -5.47 -6.71
CA PHE A 167 -18.25 -5.90 -7.71
C PHE A 167 -18.93 -6.52 -8.95
N ARG A 168 -19.91 -7.40 -8.75
CA ARG A 168 -20.67 -8.02 -9.86
C ARG A 168 -21.45 -6.99 -10.67
N SER A 169 -22.12 -6.03 -9.99
CA SER A 169 -22.86 -4.95 -10.66
C SER A 169 -21.95 -4.03 -11.48
N ASN A 170 -20.67 -3.90 -11.06
CA ASN A 170 -19.66 -3.15 -11.79
C ASN A 170 -18.81 -4.04 -12.72
N MET A 171 -19.24 -5.25 -13.06
CA MET A 171 -18.51 -6.17 -13.95
C MET A 171 -17.05 -6.43 -13.54
N LEU A 172 -16.73 -6.27 -12.26
CA LEU A 172 -15.41 -6.56 -11.69
C LEU A 172 -15.41 -7.97 -11.07
N SER A 173 -14.39 -8.75 -11.42
CA SER A 173 -14.26 -10.14 -10.95
C SER A 173 -13.38 -10.19 -9.70
N LEU A 174 -13.99 -10.49 -8.56
CA LEU A 174 -13.28 -10.75 -7.31
C LEU A 174 -12.67 -12.16 -7.32
N ASN A 175 -11.39 -12.26 -7.03
CA ASN A 175 -10.70 -13.53 -6.89
C ASN A 175 -10.82 -14.03 -5.43
N VAL A 176 -11.89 -14.77 -5.13
CA VAL A 176 -12.16 -15.24 -3.77
C VAL A 176 -11.06 -16.17 -3.26
N LEU A 177 -10.41 -16.97 -4.13
CA LEU A 177 -9.34 -17.89 -3.74
C LEU A 177 -8.05 -17.19 -3.32
N LYS A 178 -7.79 -15.98 -3.83
CA LYS A 178 -6.65 -15.16 -3.42
C LYS A 178 -7.01 -14.17 -2.32
N THR A 179 -8.30 -13.88 -2.13
CA THR A 179 -8.79 -13.07 -1.02
C THR A 179 -8.51 -13.77 0.29
N ASN A 180 -7.93 -13.05 1.24
CA ASN A 180 -7.57 -13.59 2.54
C ASN A 180 -7.91 -12.61 3.66
N TYR A 181 -7.94 -13.09 4.91
CA TYR A 181 -8.13 -12.20 6.05
C TYR A 181 -7.11 -12.47 7.15
N ILE A 182 -6.84 -11.42 7.91
CA ILE A 182 -6.06 -11.48 9.16
C ILE A 182 -6.97 -11.07 10.32
N HIS A 183 -6.88 -11.82 11.40
CA HIS A 183 -7.48 -11.46 12.69
C HIS A 183 -6.39 -10.87 13.58
N PHE A 184 -6.43 -9.56 13.78
CA PHE A 184 -5.58 -8.88 14.73
C PHE A 184 -6.20 -8.94 16.12
N LYS A 185 -5.41 -9.35 17.11
CA LYS A 185 -5.85 -9.47 18.50
C LYS A 185 -4.80 -8.91 19.44
N GLY A 186 -5.24 -8.27 20.51
CA GLY A 186 -4.35 -7.76 21.55
C GLY A 186 -3.65 -8.91 22.31
N LYS A 187 -2.46 -8.63 22.87
CA LYS A 187 -1.60 -9.61 23.57
C LYS A 187 -2.29 -10.39 24.70
N LYS A 188 -3.41 -9.91 25.25
CA LYS A 188 -4.13 -10.53 26.39
C LYS A 188 -5.42 -11.26 26.02
N GLY A 189 -5.75 -11.36 24.74
CA GLY A 189 -6.98 -12.04 24.30
C GLY A 189 -6.80 -13.56 24.26
N ASN A 190 -7.25 -14.27 25.30
CA ASN A 190 -7.32 -15.74 25.35
C ASN A 190 -8.59 -16.30 24.65
N ASP A 191 -9.10 -15.60 23.63
CA ASP A 191 -10.27 -16.09 22.92
C ASP A 191 -9.87 -17.15 21.89
N ASN A 192 -10.23 -18.40 22.19
CA ASN A 192 -10.00 -19.55 21.30
C ASN A 192 -11.03 -19.63 20.15
N HIS A 193 -11.85 -18.57 19.97
CA HIS A 193 -12.85 -18.55 18.89
C HIS A 193 -12.15 -18.46 17.53
N CYS A 194 -12.39 -19.46 16.69
CA CYS A 194 -11.90 -19.48 15.32
C CYS A 194 -12.93 -18.77 14.42
N LEU A 195 -12.61 -17.57 13.97
CA LEU A 195 -13.45 -16.82 13.05
C LEU A 195 -13.66 -17.58 11.74
N LYS A 196 -14.91 -17.63 11.28
CA LYS A 196 -15.30 -18.18 9.98
C LYS A 196 -15.83 -17.05 9.10
N ILE A 197 -14.97 -16.50 8.28
CA ILE A 197 -15.34 -15.46 7.33
C ILE A 197 -15.66 -16.10 5.98
N VAL A 198 -16.83 -15.76 5.43
CA VAL A 198 -17.37 -16.35 4.20
C VAL A 198 -17.68 -15.24 3.22
N LEU A 199 -17.34 -15.44 1.95
CA LEU A 199 -17.69 -14.58 0.84
C LEU A 199 -18.33 -15.39 -0.28
N ASP A 200 -19.54 -15.05 -0.68
CA ASP A 200 -20.32 -15.80 -1.69
C ASP A 200 -20.48 -17.30 -1.40
N GLY A 201 -20.59 -17.67 -0.11
CA GLY A 201 -20.69 -19.07 0.31
C GLY A 201 -19.35 -19.80 0.39
N ILE A 202 -18.24 -19.16 0.01
CA ILE A 202 -16.90 -19.74 0.03
C ILE A 202 -16.15 -19.21 1.26
N PRO A 203 -15.60 -20.08 2.14
CA PRO A 203 -14.75 -19.65 3.25
C PRO A 203 -13.48 -18.94 2.72
N ILE A 204 -13.18 -17.77 3.28
CA ILE A 204 -11.96 -17.04 2.99
C ILE A 204 -10.82 -17.61 3.84
N GLU A 205 -9.63 -17.72 3.24
CA GLU A 205 -8.44 -18.20 3.93
C GLU A 205 -8.02 -17.24 5.07
N LYS A 206 -7.89 -17.79 6.29
CA LYS A 206 -7.25 -17.07 7.39
C LYS A 206 -5.75 -17.14 7.24
N LYS A 207 -5.07 -15.98 7.25
CA LYS A 207 -3.61 -15.90 7.27
C LYS A 207 -3.10 -15.30 8.57
N THR A 208 -1.92 -15.74 9.01
CA THR A 208 -1.17 -15.11 10.09
C THR A 208 -0.32 -13.95 9.63
N CYS A 209 0.03 -13.93 8.34
CA CYS A 209 0.75 -12.86 7.66
C CYS A 209 0.26 -12.73 6.22
N THR A 210 0.09 -11.51 5.73
CA THR A 210 -0.21 -11.22 4.32
C THR A 210 0.64 -10.07 3.80
N LYS A 211 0.90 -10.08 2.49
CA LYS A 211 1.58 -8.98 1.82
C LYS A 211 0.55 -7.94 1.39
N PHE A 212 0.63 -6.75 1.98
CA PHE A 212 -0.22 -5.61 1.64
C PHE A 212 0.63 -4.44 1.18
N LEU A 213 0.40 -3.96 -0.02
CA LEU A 213 1.16 -2.87 -0.66
C LEU A 213 2.69 -3.07 -0.54
N GLY A 214 3.16 -4.31 -0.74
CA GLY A 214 4.59 -4.63 -0.70
C GLY A 214 5.17 -4.91 0.69
N VAL A 215 4.45 -4.62 1.77
CA VAL A 215 4.86 -4.88 3.17
C VAL A 215 4.16 -6.11 3.71
N CYS A 216 4.89 -6.98 4.42
CA CYS A 216 4.30 -8.12 5.11
C CYS A 216 3.73 -7.67 6.45
N ILE A 217 2.40 -7.81 6.61
CA ILE A 217 1.67 -7.48 7.84
C ILE A 217 1.27 -8.78 8.51
N ASN A 218 1.67 -8.96 9.77
CA ASN A 218 1.27 -10.11 10.56
C ASN A 218 0.21 -9.76 11.62
N GLU A 219 -0.42 -10.78 12.19
CA GLU A 219 -1.49 -10.63 13.18
C GLU A 219 -1.07 -9.89 14.46
N LYS A 220 0.24 -9.76 14.71
CA LYS A 220 0.81 -9.08 15.88
C LYS A 220 1.24 -7.65 15.62
N LEU A 221 1.31 -7.22 14.36
CA LEU A 221 1.84 -5.92 13.91
C LEU A 221 3.27 -5.64 14.42
N ASP A 222 4.11 -6.69 14.54
CA ASP A 222 5.46 -6.58 15.09
C ASP A 222 6.57 -6.46 14.02
N TRP A 223 6.22 -6.49 12.75
CA TRP A 223 7.07 -6.35 11.58
C TRP A 223 8.16 -7.44 11.40
N SER A 224 8.24 -8.42 12.30
CA SER A 224 9.28 -9.47 12.26
C SER A 224 9.30 -10.23 10.93
N ASP A 225 8.11 -10.60 10.43
CA ASP A 225 7.97 -11.31 9.15
C ASP A 225 8.43 -10.44 7.97
N HIS A 226 8.12 -9.15 7.99
CA HIS A 226 8.58 -8.22 6.95
C HIS A 226 10.11 -8.10 6.95
N ILE A 227 10.72 -7.91 8.13
CA ILE A 227 12.17 -7.81 8.27
C ILE A 227 12.85 -9.09 7.74
N ASN A 228 12.37 -10.27 8.13
CA ASN A 228 12.90 -11.54 7.64
C ASN A 228 12.77 -11.66 6.10
N GLN A 229 11.67 -11.16 5.54
CA GLN A 229 11.45 -11.16 4.10
C GLN A 229 12.43 -10.27 3.35
N ILE A 230 12.79 -9.08 3.86
CA ILE A 230 13.72 -8.17 3.19
C ILE A 230 15.20 -8.50 3.43
N VAL A 231 15.56 -9.12 4.54
CA VAL A 231 16.93 -9.55 4.87
C VAL A 231 17.48 -10.51 3.81
N THR A 232 16.67 -11.44 3.32
CA THR A 232 17.07 -12.45 2.34
C THR A 232 17.53 -11.83 1.00
N PRO A 233 16.73 -10.98 0.30
CA PRO A 233 17.17 -10.34 -0.93
C PRO A 233 18.34 -9.36 -0.71
N ILE A 234 18.36 -8.63 0.41
CA ILE A 234 19.50 -7.75 0.75
C ILE A 234 20.78 -8.57 0.84
N SER A 235 20.77 -9.69 1.57
CA SER A 235 21.94 -10.57 1.72
C SER A 235 22.42 -11.13 0.39
N ARG A 236 21.49 -11.57 -0.47
CA ARG A 236 21.80 -12.05 -1.84
C ARG A 236 22.43 -10.95 -2.68
N ASN A 237 21.90 -9.73 -2.63
CA ASN A 237 22.39 -8.59 -3.39
C ASN A 237 23.78 -8.12 -2.89
N ILE A 238 24.07 -8.25 -1.59
CA ILE A 238 25.42 -8.05 -1.05
C ILE A 238 26.38 -9.07 -1.64
N GLY A 239 25.96 -10.33 -1.81
CA GLY A 239 26.75 -11.35 -2.49
C GLY A 239 27.06 -11.00 -3.95
N ILE A 240 26.13 -10.37 -4.66
CA ILE A 240 26.38 -9.86 -6.03
C ILE A 240 27.43 -8.74 -5.99
N LEU A 241 27.27 -7.74 -5.10
CA LEU A 241 28.25 -6.66 -4.94
C LEU A 241 29.66 -7.21 -4.66
N TYR A 242 29.76 -8.22 -3.79
CA TYR A 242 31.03 -8.84 -3.45
C TYR A 242 31.69 -9.52 -4.65
N LYS A 243 30.93 -10.21 -5.50
CA LYS A 243 31.45 -10.87 -6.71
C LYS A 243 31.96 -9.88 -7.75
N VAL A 244 31.31 -8.74 -7.90
CA VAL A 244 31.67 -7.76 -8.95
C VAL A 244 32.63 -6.67 -8.45
N LYS A 245 32.99 -6.63 -7.18
CA LYS A 245 33.76 -5.53 -6.57
C LYS A 245 35.10 -5.23 -7.21
N TYR A 246 35.73 -6.22 -7.84
CA TYR A 246 37.01 -6.05 -8.55
C TYR A 246 36.86 -5.89 -10.08
N LEU A 247 35.61 -6.03 -10.57
CA LEU A 247 35.32 -5.95 -12.01
C LEU A 247 34.79 -4.56 -12.42
N VAL A 248 34.35 -3.76 -11.44
CA VAL A 248 33.76 -2.46 -11.71
C VAL A 248 34.32 -1.39 -10.77
N PRO A 249 34.35 -0.10 -11.17
CA PRO A 249 34.77 1.00 -10.31
C PRO A 249 33.84 1.20 -9.11
N ASP A 250 34.36 1.78 -8.01
CA ASP A 250 33.62 2.07 -6.77
C ASP A 250 32.32 2.85 -7.01
N ARG A 251 32.33 3.78 -7.97
CA ARG A 251 31.12 4.53 -8.36
C ARG A 251 30.00 3.61 -8.84
N ILE A 252 30.32 2.57 -9.60
CA ILE A 252 29.34 1.61 -10.09
C ILE A 252 28.84 0.72 -8.96
N LEU A 253 29.73 0.30 -8.03
CA LEU A 253 29.32 -0.44 -6.83
C LEU A 253 28.30 0.35 -6.01
N PHE A 254 28.50 1.66 -5.87
CA PHE A 254 27.55 2.52 -5.14
C PHE A 254 26.22 2.70 -5.90
N VAL A 255 26.24 2.75 -7.23
CA VAL A 255 25.00 2.71 -8.04
C VAL A 255 24.25 1.39 -7.82
N LEU A 256 24.96 0.26 -7.81
CA LEU A 256 24.37 -1.06 -7.53
C LEU A 256 23.80 -1.13 -6.11
N TYR A 257 24.47 -0.56 -5.11
CA TYR A 257 23.93 -0.44 -3.76
C TYR A 257 22.60 0.36 -3.75
N ASN A 258 22.56 1.51 -4.41
CA ASN A 258 21.39 2.37 -4.46
C ASN A 258 20.21 1.72 -5.22
N THR A 259 20.48 0.84 -6.17
CA THR A 259 19.42 0.18 -6.96
C THR A 259 18.97 -1.17 -6.39
N LEU A 260 19.89 -1.93 -5.77
CA LEU A 260 19.61 -3.31 -5.36
C LEU A 260 19.38 -3.47 -3.84
N ILE A 261 19.85 -2.53 -3.02
CA ILE A 261 19.81 -2.65 -1.55
C ILE A 261 19.00 -1.54 -0.92
N LEU A 262 19.31 -0.28 -1.25
CA LEU A 262 18.68 0.89 -0.64
C LEU A 262 17.14 0.88 -0.76
N PRO A 263 16.51 0.45 -1.87
CA PRO A 263 15.06 0.40 -1.97
C PRO A 263 14.39 -0.50 -0.92
N TYR A 264 15.00 -1.64 -0.56
CA TYR A 264 14.50 -2.50 0.51
C TYR A 264 14.58 -1.84 1.88
N ILE A 265 15.61 -1.01 2.11
CA ILE A 265 15.83 -0.32 3.39
C ILE A 265 14.92 0.90 3.52
N SER A 266 14.61 1.58 2.42
CA SER A 266 13.87 2.84 2.43
C SER A 266 12.36 2.67 2.26
N TYR A 267 11.90 1.57 1.62
CA TYR A 267 10.47 1.37 1.34
C TYR A 267 9.67 1.17 2.62
N CYS A 268 8.70 2.04 2.86
CA CYS A 268 7.83 2.05 4.05
C CYS A 268 8.60 1.99 5.38
N ASN A 269 9.81 2.50 5.42
CA ASN A 269 10.71 2.46 6.58
C ASN A 269 10.09 3.15 7.80
N ILE A 270 9.29 4.18 7.61
CA ILE A 270 8.56 4.89 8.67
C ILE A 270 7.68 3.96 9.51
N LEU A 271 7.22 2.84 8.94
CA LEU A 271 6.36 1.87 9.62
C LEU A 271 7.15 0.85 10.43
N TRP A 272 8.11 0.19 9.79
CA TRP A 272 8.73 -1.00 10.35
C TRP A 272 10.06 -0.73 11.08
N ALA A 273 10.72 0.40 10.82
CA ALA A 273 11.99 0.73 11.46
C ALA A 273 11.83 1.45 12.82
N THR A 274 10.77 1.17 13.54
CA THR A 274 10.44 1.78 14.83
C THR A 274 11.14 1.12 16.03
N SER A 275 11.65 -0.09 15.87
CA SER A 275 12.33 -0.85 16.92
C SER A 275 13.79 -1.12 16.55
N LYS A 276 14.70 -0.72 17.44
CA LYS A 276 16.14 -0.90 17.25
C LYS A 276 16.53 -2.36 17.08
N SER A 277 15.90 -3.27 17.82
CA SER A 277 16.16 -4.71 17.72
C SER A 277 15.85 -5.28 16.32
N LEU A 278 14.89 -4.69 15.61
CA LEU A 278 14.55 -5.07 14.24
C LEU A 278 15.50 -4.45 13.21
N THR A 279 15.92 -3.19 13.41
CA THR A 279 16.79 -2.48 12.47
C THR A 279 18.25 -2.89 12.57
N ASP A 280 18.72 -3.40 13.71
CA ASP A 280 20.13 -3.78 13.92
C ASP A 280 20.63 -4.81 12.87
N ASN A 281 19.83 -5.81 12.54
CA ASN A 281 20.18 -6.81 11.51
C ASN A 281 20.35 -6.15 10.13
N ILE A 282 19.43 -5.25 9.76
CA ILE A 282 19.49 -4.52 8.48
C ILE A 282 20.70 -3.58 8.47
N LEU A 283 20.98 -2.89 9.59
CA LEU A 283 22.15 -2.03 9.72
C LEU A 283 23.45 -2.81 9.55
N LEU A 284 23.54 -4.04 10.09
CA LEU A 284 24.71 -4.91 9.89
C LEU A 284 24.90 -5.27 8.41
N LEU A 285 23.84 -5.59 7.71
CA LEU A 285 23.87 -5.86 6.27
C LEU A 285 24.26 -4.61 5.49
N GLN A 286 23.68 -3.47 5.83
CA GLN A 286 24.02 -2.19 5.21
C GLN A 286 25.50 -1.85 5.40
N LYS A 287 26.07 -2.02 6.61
CA LYS A 287 27.50 -1.83 6.89
C LYS A 287 28.37 -2.74 6.05
N LYS A 288 27.98 -4.01 5.81
CA LYS A 288 28.68 -4.93 4.91
C LYS A 288 28.70 -4.40 3.48
N ALA A 289 27.55 -3.97 2.96
CA ALA A 289 27.43 -3.40 1.62
C ALA A 289 28.31 -2.16 1.44
N ILE A 290 28.29 -1.23 2.41
CA ILE A 290 29.08 0.01 2.36
C ILE A 290 30.59 -0.26 2.37
N ARG A 291 31.08 -1.26 3.15
CA ARG A 291 32.50 -1.66 3.09
C ARG A 291 32.89 -2.20 1.72
N ILE A 292 32.02 -2.95 1.06
CA ILE A 292 32.25 -3.44 -0.31
C ILE A 292 32.34 -2.27 -1.29
N CYS A 293 31.39 -1.32 -1.21
CA CYS A 293 31.35 -0.15 -2.08
C CYS A 293 32.58 0.78 -1.94
N THR A 294 33.25 0.75 -0.81
CA THR A 294 34.43 1.58 -0.51
C THR A 294 35.73 0.80 -0.55
N GLN A 295 35.69 -0.50 -0.90
CA GLN A 295 36.81 -1.44 -0.87
C GLN A 295 37.56 -1.47 0.48
N SER A 296 36.84 -1.19 1.56
CA SER A 296 37.38 -1.14 2.92
C SER A 296 37.50 -2.53 3.55
N GLY A 297 38.33 -2.66 4.56
CA GLY A 297 38.54 -3.90 5.30
C GLY A 297 37.28 -4.32 6.08
N PHE A 298 37.17 -5.64 6.35
CA PHE A 298 36.00 -6.22 7.02
C PHE A 298 35.73 -5.61 8.42
N ARG A 299 36.79 -5.18 9.13
CA ARG A 299 36.71 -4.60 10.48
C ARG A 299 36.69 -3.09 10.51
N ASP A 300 36.80 -2.41 9.36
CA ASP A 300 36.87 -0.96 9.32
C ASP A 300 35.62 -0.31 9.89
N HIS A 301 35.82 0.79 10.59
CA HIS A 301 34.71 1.60 11.08
C HIS A 301 33.88 2.18 9.93
N THR A 302 32.56 1.95 9.97
CA THR A 302 31.67 2.32 8.85
C THR A 302 31.18 3.76 8.90
N ASN A 303 31.20 4.45 10.06
CA ASN A 303 30.70 5.82 10.15
C ASN A 303 31.40 6.78 9.14
N PRO A 304 32.75 6.80 9.03
CA PRO A 304 33.42 7.63 8.04
C PRO A 304 33.05 7.25 6.59
N LEU A 305 32.76 5.95 6.34
CA LEU A 305 32.40 5.45 5.02
C LEU A 305 31.00 5.93 4.60
N PHE A 306 30.04 5.94 5.51
CA PHE A 306 28.70 6.54 5.26
C PHE A 306 28.81 8.01 4.91
N VAL A 307 29.63 8.78 5.65
CA VAL A 307 29.88 10.19 5.36
C VAL A 307 30.54 10.39 4.01
N LYS A 308 31.59 9.60 3.69
CA LYS A 308 32.30 9.63 2.39
C LYS A 308 31.34 9.41 1.22
N LEU A 309 30.42 8.45 1.34
CA LEU A 309 29.43 8.12 0.30
C LEU A 309 28.19 9.02 0.35
N LYS A 310 28.06 9.91 1.34
CA LYS A 310 26.85 10.72 1.60
C LYS A 310 25.59 9.85 1.66
N CYS A 311 25.68 8.72 2.35
CA CYS A 311 24.63 7.73 2.48
C CYS A 311 24.09 7.70 3.90
N LEU A 312 22.76 7.63 4.06
CA LEU A 312 22.10 7.53 5.34
C LEU A 312 22.06 6.07 5.82
N LYS A 313 22.17 5.88 7.15
CA LYS A 313 21.90 4.58 7.79
C LYS A 313 20.38 4.33 7.85
N VAL A 314 20.00 3.09 8.10
CA VAL A 314 18.58 2.72 8.24
C VAL A 314 17.84 3.57 9.28
N ASP A 315 18.47 3.86 10.42
CA ASP A 315 17.86 4.67 11.47
C ASP A 315 17.75 6.15 11.06
N ASP A 316 18.76 6.69 10.35
CA ASP A 316 18.74 8.05 9.82
C ASP A 316 17.67 8.21 8.73
N ILE A 317 17.43 7.14 7.93
CA ILE A 317 16.35 7.11 6.93
C ILE A 317 14.99 7.16 7.65
N ASN A 318 14.81 6.40 8.72
CA ASN A 318 13.58 6.44 9.52
C ASN A 318 13.33 7.82 10.09
N PHE A 319 14.36 8.44 10.70
CA PHE A 319 14.27 9.80 11.22
C PHE A 319 13.89 10.80 10.13
N LEU A 320 14.54 10.73 8.97
CA LEU A 320 14.22 11.60 7.82
C LEU A 320 12.78 11.43 7.34
N GLN A 321 12.31 10.19 7.17
CA GLN A 321 10.93 9.92 6.73
C GLN A 321 9.91 10.42 7.76
N THR A 322 10.17 10.22 9.04
CA THR A 322 9.32 10.73 10.13
C THR A 322 9.30 12.26 10.14
N ALA A 323 10.46 12.91 10.02
CA ALA A 323 10.55 14.37 9.96
C ALA A 323 9.82 14.95 8.74
N LEU A 324 9.95 14.30 7.56
CA LEU A 324 9.22 14.69 6.35
C LEU A 324 7.71 14.48 6.50
N PHE A 325 7.28 13.42 7.16
CA PHE A 325 5.87 13.20 7.46
C PHE A 325 5.31 14.30 8.36
N MET A 326 6.00 14.65 9.44
CA MET A 326 5.61 15.74 10.34
C MET A 326 5.61 17.10 9.65
N PHE A 327 6.62 17.36 8.80
CA PHE A 327 6.63 18.59 7.98
C PHE A 327 5.39 18.66 7.08
N ARG A 328 5.04 17.57 6.37
CA ARG A 328 3.85 17.51 5.51
C ARG A 328 2.56 17.67 6.31
N PHE A 329 2.50 17.09 7.50
CA PHE A 329 1.37 17.26 8.42
C PHE A 329 1.18 18.75 8.77
N ASN A 330 2.23 19.43 9.26
CA ASN A 330 2.18 20.84 9.63
C ASN A 330 1.89 21.77 8.45
N ALA A 331 2.33 21.39 7.25
CA ALA A 331 2.08 22.14 6.01
C ALA A 331 0.71 21.83 5.36
N ASN A 332 -0.15 21.01 5.97
CA ASN A 332 -1.43 20.55 5.42
C ASN A 332 -1.30 19.87 4.04
N LEU A 333 -0.20 19.14 3.82
CA LEU A 333 0.10 18.42 2.59
C LEU A 333 -0.23 16.92 2.67
N LEU A 334 -0.82 16.46 3.79
CA LEU A 334 -1.30 15.08 3.93
C LEU A 334 -2.77 14.97 3.53
N PRO A 335 -3.23 13.74 3.19
CA PRO A 335 -4.65 13.46 3.01
C PRO A 335 -5.47 13.84 4.24
N ILE A 336 -6.75 14.19 4.01
CA ILE A 336 -7.65 14.64 5.08
C ILE A 336 -7.83 13.59 6.20
N SER A 337 -7.64 12.31 5.88
CA SER A 337 -7.67 11.20 6.84
C SER A 337 -6.61 11.31 7.96
N PHE A 338 -5.59 12.14 7.77
CA PHE A 338 -4.54 12.37 8.78
C PHE A 338 -4.75 13.65 9.60
N SER A 339 -5.76 14.48 9.27
CA SER A 339 -5.94 15.80 9.90
C SER A 339 -6.13 15.76 11.42
N SER A 340 -6.66 14.67 11.96
CA SER A 340 -6.91 14.48 13.39
C SER A 340 -5.87 13.60 14.10
N MET A 341 -4.82 13.15 13.39
CA MET A 341 -3.85 12.19 13.91
C MET A 341 -3.02 12.75 15.07
N PHE A 342 -2.71 14.04 15.01
CA PHE A 342 -1.93 14.71 16.06
C PHE A 342 -2.66 15.95 16.57
N GLN A 343 -2.52 16.18 17.87
CA GLN A 343 -2.97 17.40 18.52
C GLN A 343 -1.78 18.13 19.13
N PRO A 344 -1.66 19.46 18.94
CA PRO A 344 -0.60 20.23 19.59
C PRO A 344 -0.70 20.11 21.11
N ASN A 345 0.44 19.97 21.78
CA ASN A 345 0.49 19.82 23.24
C ASN A 345 -0.20 20.97 24.00
N ASN A 346 -0.13 22.19 23.46
CA ASN A 346 -0.78 23.36 24.04
C ASN A 346 -2.33 23.29 24.02
N THR A 347 -2.92 22.42 23.20
CA THR A 347 -4.38 22.17 23.19
C THR A 347 -4.79 21.06 24.16
N VAL A 348 -3.84 20.21 24.58
CA VAL A 348 -4.07 19.06 25.46
C VAL A 348 -3.83 19.41 26.94
N HIS A 349 -2.82 20.25 27.23
CA HIS A 349 -2.50 20.71 28.59
C HIS A 349 -1.81 22.07 28.57
N SER A 350 -1.94 22.80 29.71
CA SER A 350 -1.37 24.15 29.88
C SER A 350 0.11 24.17 30.29
N TYR A 351 0.79 23.02 30.40
CA TYR A 351 2.18 22.96 30.81
C TYR A 351 3.11 23.33 29.66
N SER A 352 3.99 24.32 29.90
CA SER A 352 5.09 24.63 28.98
C SER A 352 6.19 23.56 29.14
N THR A 353 6.29 22.65 28.20
CA THR A 353 7.39 21.68 28.15
C THR A 353 8.58 22.26 27.38
N LYS A 354 9.81 21.98 27.83
CA LYS A 354 11.06 22.45 27.18
C LYS A 354 11.27 21.87 25.75
N GLN A 355 10.32 21.12 25.23
CA GLN A 355 10.33 20.47 23.91
C GLN A 355 9.03 20.81 23.12
N ALA A 356 8.61 22.05 23.15
CA ALA A 356 7.53 22.55 22.28
C ALA A 356 8.11 23.04 20.96
#